data_a5a67d43b6416a50e991ff8b5e4acce2
#
_entry.id   a5a67d43b6416a50e991ff8b5e4acce2
#
_cell.length_a   1.000
_cell.length_b   1.000
_cell.length_c   1.000
_cell.angle_alpha   90.00
_cell.angle_beta   90.00
_cell.angle_gamma   90.00
#
_symmetry.space_group_name_H-M   'P 1'
#
loop_
_entity.id
_entity.type
_entity.pdbx_description
1 polymer ?
#
loop_
_entity_poly.entity_id
_entity_poly.type
_entity_poly.pdbx_seq_one_letter_code
_entity_poly.pdbx_strand_id
1 'polypeptide(L)'
;FALDLALWGAREDELLFIDPPPAAALSQARALLQRLEALDGDLRVTGLGRRMAELPLHPRLAHMLLKGQALKLGAEAAAIAALLMERDPLIARAANLALRLELLDPGRQRRGAEAGPDQVNGAALARVRKTTGELRRRLKISNQRLDVGACGQLLALAYPDRVAQRRGPGLFRLVSGQGARLDEHDALAQDDFLAL
;
A
#
# COMPACT_ATOMS: atom_id res chain seq x y z
N PHE A 1 -9.72 -6.41 12.04
CA PHE A 1 -10.18 -6.69 13.42
C PHE A 1 -10.31 -5.43 14.27
N ALA A 2 -9.23 -4.63 14.55
CA ALA A 2 -9.33 -3.44 15.41
C ALA A 2 -10.30 -2.37 14.87
N LEU A 3 -10.38 -2.21 13.53
CA LEU A 3 -11.35 -1.32 12.89
C LEU A 3 -12.77 -1.87 13.03
N ASP A 4 -12.95 -3.17 12.94
CA ASP A 4 -14.27 -3.82 13.07
C ASP A 4 -14.80 -3.68 14.50
N LEU A 5 -13.93 -3.88 15.52
CA LEU A 5 -14.29 -3.62 16.90
C LEU A 5 -14.78 -2.18 17.12
N ALA A 6 -14.04 -1.22 16.57
CA ALA A 6 -14.42 0.19 16.69
C ALA A 6 -15.74 0.50 15.96
N LEU A 7 -16.01 -0.14 14.82
CA LEU A 7 -17.27 -0.02 14.10
C LEU A 7 -18.46 -0.58 14.86
N TRP A 8 -18.27 -1.69 15.56
CA TRP A 8 -19.29 -2.30 16.40
C TRP A 8 -19.50 -1.53 17.71
N GLY A 9 -18.56 -0.65 18.08
CA GLY A 9 -18.57 0.01 19.38
C GLY A 9 -18.30 -0.95 20.54
N ALA A 10 -17.70 -2.11 20.23
CA ALA A 10 -17.41 -3.17 21.21
C ALA A 10 -15.95 -3.05 21.69
N ARG A 11 -15.77 -3.36 22.96
CA ARG A 11 -14.45 -3.52 23.56
C ARG A 11 -14.01 -4.97 23.50
N GLU A 12 -12.70 -5.22 23.44
CA GLU A 12 -12.14 -6.57 23.39
C GLU A 12 -12.48 -7.41 24.62
N ASP A 13 -12.65 -6.78 25.79
CA ASP A 13 -13.02 -7.44 27.05
C ASP A 13 -14.53 -7.80 27.14
N GLU A 14 -15.34 -7.28 26.24
CA GLU A 14 -16.77 -7.61 26.12
C GLU A 14 -17.03 -8.82 25.21
N LEU A 15 -16.00 -9.30 24.51
CA LEU A 15 -16.10 -10.40 23.55
C LEU A 15 -15.49 -11.69 24.10
N LEU A 16 -16.14 -12.81 23.82
CA LEU A 16 -15.63 -14.13 24.19
C LEU A 16 -14.64 -14.61 23.12
N PHE A 17 -13.35 -14.57 23.46
CA PHE A 17 -12.29 -15.13 22.63
C PHE A 17 -11.80 -16.46 23.22
N ILE A 18 -11.48 -17.41 22.34
CA ILE A 18 -10.71 -18.60 22.75
C ILE A 18 -9.31 -18.16 23.19
N ASP A 19 -8.66 -17.34 22.34
CA ASP A 19 -7.37 -16.70 22.61
C ASP A 19 -7.53 -15.17 22.40
N PRO A 20 -7.50 -14.37 23.47
CA PRO A 20 -7.65 -12.93 23.34
C PRO A 20 -6.46 -12.31 22.62
N PRO A 21 -6.69 -11.25 21.82
CA PRO A 21 -5.61 -10.56 21.12
C PRO A 21 -4.63 -9.94 22.13
N PRO A 22 -3.30 -10.01 21.91
CA PRO A 22 -2.34 -9.36 22.79
C PRO A 22 -2.61 -7.85 22.88
N ALA A 23 -2.68 -7.32 24.10
CA ALA A 23 -3.01 -5.91 24.33
C ALA A 23 -2.05 -4.94 23.61
N ALA A 24 -0.75 -5.29 23.56
CA ALA A 24 0.26 -4.50 22.83
C ALA A 24 -0.04 -4.44 21.33
N ALA A 25 -0.43 -5.57 20.71
CA ALA A 25 -0.75 -5.62 19.28
C ALA A 25 -2.02 -4.80 18.96
N LEU A 26 -3.03 -4.86 19.84
CA LEU A 26 -4.25 -4.07 19.69
C LEU A 26 -3.99 -2.57 19.84
N SER A 27 -3.16 -2.17 20.81
CA SER A 27 -2.72 -0.79 20.99
C SER A 27 -1.98 -0.25 19.76
N GLN A 28 -1.04 -1.03 19.21
CA GLN A 28 -0.34 -0.69 17.96
C GLN A 28 -1.29 -0.56 16.77
N ALA A 29 -2.28 -1.47 16.67
CA ALA A 29 -3.27 -1.41 15.61
C ALA A 29 -4.15 -0.15 15.71
N ARG A 30 -4.58 0.24 16.92
CA ARG A 30 -5.33 1.48 17.16
C ARG A 30 -4.50 2.72 16.81
N ALA A 31 -3.23 2.77 17.24
CA ALA A 31 -2.32 3.86 16.89
C ALA A 31 -2.09 3.97 15.37
N LEU A 32 -2.00 2.84 14.66
CA LEU A 32 -1.95 2.84 13.22
C LEU A 32 -3.25 3.38 12.60
N LEU A 33 -4.41 2.94 13.06
CA LEU A 33 -5.70 3.40 12.56
C LEU A 33 -5.92 4.89 12.78
N GLN A 34 -5.40 5.47 13.87
CA GLN A 34 -5.38 6.92 14.09
C GLN A 34 -4.48 7.62 13.07
N ARG A 35 -3.27 7.11 12.80
CA ARG A 35 -2.38 7.65 11.75
C ARG A 35 -3.00 7.58 10.36
N LEU A 36 -3.80 6.56 10.09
CA LEU A 36 -4.57 6.41 8.85
C LEU A 36 -5.90 7.19 8.88
N GLU A 37 -6.11 8.07 9.86
CA GLU A 37 -7.34 8.86 10.03
C GLU A 37 -8.63 8.00 10.04
N ALA A 38 -8.52 6.69 10.29
CA ALA A 38 -9.66 5.80 10.41
C ALA A 38 -10.34 5.91 11.78
N LEU A 39 -9.56 6.23 12.81
CA LEU A 39 -10.02 6.55 14.17
C LEU A 39 -9.62 7.99 14.53
N ASP A 40 -10.45 8.66 15.32
CA ASP A 40 -10.12 9.95 15.91
C ASP A 40 -9.30 9.80 17.22
N GLY A 41 -9.05 10.92 17.91
CA GLY A 41 -8.31 10.94 19.19
C GLY A 41 -8.98 10.13 20.30
N ASP A 42 -10.29 9.99 20.27
CA ASP A 42 -11.10 9.22 21.22
C ASP A 42 -11.33 7.76 20.78
N LEU A 43 -10.60 7.28 19.77
CA LEU A 43 -10.73 5.95 19.16
C LEU A 43 -12.09 5.68 18.50
N ARG A 44 -12.84 6.73 18.17
CA ARG A 44 -14.12 6.60 17.46
C ARG A 44 -13.86 6.54 15.95
N VAL A 45 -14.68 5.76 15.25
CA VAL A 45 -14.56 5.61 13.79
C VAL A 45 -14.95 6.89 13.07
N THR A 46 -14.05 7.39 12.24
CA THR A 46 -14.26 8.56 11.39
C THR A 46 -15.10 8.21 10.14
N GLY A 47 -15.53 9.23 9.39
CA GLY A 47 -16.16 9.03 8.08
C GLY A 47 -15.23 8.29 7.09
N LEU A 48 -13.92 8.55 7.14
CA LEU A 48 -12.93 7.84 6.33
C LEU A 48 -12.80 6.38 6.78
N GLY A 49 -12.75 6.13 8.10
CA GLY A 49 -12.69 4.78 8.65
C GLY A 49 -13.87 3.91 8.24
N ARG A 50 -15.09 4.46 8.22
CA ARG A 50 -16.30 3.74 7.70
C ARG A 50 -16.12 3.35 6.24
N ARG A 51 -15.70 4.28 5.39
CA ARG A 51 -15.44 4.00 3.96
C ARG A 51 -14.32 2.98 3.76
N MET A 52 -13.28 3.00 4.59
CA MET A 52 -12.19 2.00 4.55
C MET A 52 -12.72 0.60 4.87
N ALA A 53 -13.61 0.48 5.84
CA ALA A 53 -14.18 -0.81 6.25
C ALA A 53 -15.13 -1.43 5.19
N GLU A 54 -15.71 -0.62 4.30
CA GLU A 54 -16.52 -1.11 3.17
C GLU A 54 -15.68 -1.81 2.11
N LEU A 55 -14.34 -1.64 2.14
CA LEU A 55 -13.44 -2.26 1.19
C LEU A 55 -12.89 -3.59 1.75
N PRO A 56 -12.87 -4.69 0.97
CA PRO A 56 -12.29 -5.96 1.39
C PRO A 56 -10.75 -5.90 1.32
N LEU A 57 -10.16 -4.92 2.00
CA LEU A 57 -8.74 -4.60 1.95
C LEU A 57 -8.17 -4.41 3.35
N HIS A 58 -6.87 -4.66 3.49
CA HIS A 58 -6.18 -4.20 4.68
C HIS A 58 -6.32 -2.68 4.84
N PRO A 59 -6.52 -2.13 6.06
CA PRO A 59 -6.76 -0.69 6.27
C PRO A 59 -5.73 0.23 5.60
N ARG A 60 -4.45 -0.15 5.55
CA ARG A 60 -3.40 0.61 4.86
C ARG A 60 -3.70 0.80 3.37
N LEU A 61 -4.11 -0.28 2.70
CA LEU A 61 -4.43 -0.24 1.27
C LEU A 61 -5.75 0.47 1.00
N ALA A 62 -6.74 0.29 1.88
CA ALA A 62 -8.00 1.01 1.81
C ALA A 62 -7.79 2.54 1.95
N HIS A 63 -6.95 2.96 2.91
CA HIS A 63 -6.57 4.36 3.08
C HIS A 63 -5.88 4.92 1.83
N MET A 64 -4.83 4.25 1.36
CA MET A 64 -4.11 4.66 0.14
C MET A 64 -5.04 4.79 -1.06
N LEU A 65 -5.95 3.85 -1.23
CA LEU A 65 -6.87 3.82 -2.36
C LEU A 65 -7.87 4.98 -2.32
N LEU A 66 -8.46 5.27 -1.15
CA LEU A 66 -9.41 6.36 -0.97
C LEU A 66 -8.75 7.75 -1.06
N LYS A 67 -7.56 7.91 -0.46
CA LYS A 67 -6.77 9.15 -0.56
C LYS A 67 -6.21 9.34 -1.97
N GLY A 68 -5.70 8.29 -2.60
CA GLY A 68 -5.24 8.31 -3.99
C GLY A 68 -6.35 8.72 -4.97
N GLN A 69 -7.58 8.22 -4.76
CA GLN A 69 -8.73 8.65 -5.56
C GLN A 69 -9.01 10.16 -5.40
N ALA A 70 -8.94 10.68 -4.18
CA ALA A 70 -9.10 12.12 -3.93
C ALA A 70 -8.01 12.98 -4.60
N LEU A 71 -6.80 12.43 -4.71
CA LEU A 71 -5.65 13.05 -5.40
C LEU A 71 -5.66 12.85 -6.93
N LYS A 72 -6.70 12.22 -7.49
CA LYS A 72 -6.78 11.81 -8.91
C LYS A 72 -5.74 10.76 -9.32
N LEU A 73 -5.18 10.04 -8.37
CA LEU A 73 -4.22 8.93 -8.53
C LEU A 73 -4.88 7.58 -8.23
N GLY A 74 -6.19 7.47 -8.42
CA GLY A 74 -6.95 6.27 -8.08
C GLY A 74 -6.56 5.04 -8.91
N ALA A 75 -6.17 5.24 -10.18
CA ALA A 75 -5.76 4.16 -11.06
C ALA A 75 -4.43 3.53 -10.61
N GLU A 76 -3.46 4.38 -10.22
CA GLU A 76 -2.18 4.00 -9.64
C GLU A 76 -2.37 3.32 -8.30
N ALA A 77 -3.19 3.90 -7.42
CA ALA A 77 -3.49 3.33 -6.11
C ALA A 77 -4.12 1.93 -6.22
N ALA A 78 -5.05 1.72 -7.18
CA ALA A 78 -5.64 0.41 -7.42
C ALA A 78 -4.60 -0.60 -7.94
N ALA A 79 -3.70 -0.17 -8.82
CA ALA A 79 -2.63 -1.02 -9.34
C ALA A 79 -1.61 -1.39 -8.25
N ILE A 80 -1.18 -0.41 -7.42
CA ILE A 80 -0.27 -0.64 -6.29
C ILE A 80 -0.93 -1.56 -5.25
N ALA A 81 -2.20 -1.34 -4.90
CA ALA A 81 -2.91 -2.21 -3.97
C ALA A 81 -2.94 -3.67 -4.48
N ALA A 82 -3.23 -3.88 -5.76
CA ALA A 82 -3.23 -5.20 -6.37
C ALA A 82 -1.83 -5.84 -6.37
N LEU A 83 -0.77 -5.07 -6.65
CA LEU A 83 0.62 -5.56 -6.57
C LEU A 83 1.02 -6.00 -5.16
N LEU A 84 0.54 -5.30 -4.13
CA LEU A 84 0.83 -5.63 -2.73
C LEU A 84 -0.02 -6.79 -2.18
N MET A 85 -1.12 -7.14 -2.84
CA MET A 85 -2.01 -8.24 -2.46
C MET A 85 -1.66 -9.55 -3.15
N GLU A 86 -1.13 -9.49 -4.36
CA GLU A 86 -0.89 -10.64 -5.21
C GLU A 86 0.59 -11.05 -5.18
N ARG A 87 0.86 -12.22 -5.75
CA ARG A 87 2.25 -12.65 -5.96
C ARG A 87 2.96 -11.70 -6.93
N ASP A 88 4.21 -11.37 -6.61
CA ASP A 88 5.05 -10.51 -7.44
C ASP A 88 5.11 -11.01 -8.90
N PRO A 89 4.73 -10.19 -9.87
CA PRO A 89 4.84 -10.53 -11.28
C PRO A 89 6.28 -10.46 -11.81
N LEU A 90 7.21 -9.79 -11.10
CA LEU A 90 8.60 -9.67 -11.51
C LEU A 90 9.44 -10.77 -10.85
N ILE A 91 10.23 -11.50 -11.64
CA ILE A 91 11.11 -12.57 -11.13
C ILE A 91 12.41 -11.97 -10.59
N ALA A 92 12.84 -10.82 -11.14
CA ALA A 92 14.05 -10.12 -10.73
C ALA A 92 13.93 -9.58 -9.29
N ARG A 93 15.03 -9.66 -8.52
CA ARG A 93 15.12 -9.15 -7.15
C ARG A 93 15.35 -7.63 -7.12
N ALA A 94 14.48 -6.84 -7.72
CA ALA A 94 14.53 -5.40 -7.66
C ALA A 94 13.56 -4.90 -6.58
N ALA A 95 14.01 -4.02 -5.67
CA ALA A 95 13.19 -3.46 -4.60
C ALA A 95 12.15 -2.45 -5.14
N ASN A 96 12.43 -1.82 -6.28
CA ASN A 96 11.63 -0.74 -6.83
C ASN A 96 10.24 -1.22 -7.30
N LEU A 97 9.18 -0.84 -6.59
CA LEU A 97 7.79 -1.16 -6.94
C LEU A 97 7.34 -0.47 -8.25
N ALA A 98 7.93 0.66 -8.59
CA ALA A 98 7.63 1.38 -9.82
C ALA A 98 7.83 0.52 -11.08
N LEU A 99 8.84 -0.37 -11.08
CA LEU A 99 9.08 -1.33 -12.17
C LEU A 99 7.89 -2.28 -12.38
N ARG A 100 7.22 -2.68 -11.30
CA ARG A 100 6.02 -3.54 -11.36
C ARG A 100 4.80 -2.75 -11.85
N LEU A 101 4.70 -1.49 -11.42
CA LEU A 101 3.62 -0.60 -11.85
C LEU A 101 3.69 -0.34 -13.36
N GLU A 102 4.88 -0.21 -13.91
CA GLU A 102 5.11 -0.09 -15.35
C GLU A 102 4.58 -1.29 -16.16
N LEU A 103 4.66 -2.53 -15.62
CA LEU A 103 4.13 -3.72 -16.28
C LEU A 103 2.60 -3.68 -16.45
N LEU A 104 1.93 -2.85 -15.66
CA LEU A 104 0.47 -2.68 -15.68
C LEU A 104 0.03 -1.51 -16.55
N ASP A 105 0.95 -0.62 -16.99
CA ASP A 105 0.60 0.52 -17.84
C ASP A 105 0.14 0.05 -19.24
N PRO A 106 -1.11 0.39 -19.65
CA PRO A 106 -1.62 0.04 -20.96
C PRO A 106 -0.79 0.61 -22.12
N GLY A 107 -0.14 1.74 -21.91
CA GLY A 107 0.72 2.41 -22.90
C GLY A 107 2.01 1.63 -23.20
N ARG A 108 2.57 0.94 -22.20
CA ARG A 108 3.81 0.16 -22.36
C ARG A 108 3.59 -1.16 -23.10
N GLN A 109 2.42 -1.78 -22.95
CA GLN A 109 2.08 -3.01 -23.69
C GLN A 109 2.17 -2.86 -25.21
N ARG A 110 2.04 -1.63 -25.73
CA ARG A 110 2.12 -1.30 -27.14
C ARG A 110 3.54 -1.01 -27.63
N ARG A 111 4.52 -0.81 -26.72
CA ARG A 111 5.89 -0.39 -27.06
C ARG A 111 6.94 -1.51 -26.97
N GLY A 112 6.54 -2.78 -26.70
CA GLY A 112 7.48 -3.89 -26.52
C GLY A 112 8.26 -3.69 -25.21
N ALA A 113 7.95 -4.48 -24.18
CA ALA A 113 8.62 -4.38 -22.89
C ALA A 113 10.09 -4.77 -23.01
N GLU A 114 11.00 -3.93 -22.52
CA GLU A 114 12.44 -4.24 -22.38
C GLU A 114 12.70 -5.32 -21.31
N ALA A 115 11.72 -5.66 -20.47
CA ALA A 115 11.79 -6.85 -19.64
C ALA A 115 11.56 -8.07 -20.53
N GLY A 116 12.61 -8.85 -20.77
CA GLY A 116 12.51 -10.10 -21.51
C GLY A 116 11.40 -11.00 -20.96
N PRO A 117 10.77 -11.84 -21.81
CA PRO A 117 9.67 -12.72 -21.40
C PRO A 117 10.03 -13.62 -20.20
N ASP A 118 11.30 -13.94 -20.03
CA ASP A 118 11.82 -14.80 -18.95
C ASP A 118 11.88 -14.10 -17.57
N GLN A 119 11.67 -12.79 -17.50
CA GLN A 119 11.71 -12.02 -16.25
C GLN A 119 10.34 -11.74 -15.66
N VAL A 120 9.24 -12.08 -16.33
CA VAL A 120 7.88 -11.78 -15.89
C VAL A 120 7.06 -13.07 -15.73
N ASN A 121 6.50 -13.27 -14.53
CA ASN A 121 5.52 -14.32 -14.29
C ASN A 121 4.16 -13.90 -14.85
N GLY A 122 3.81 -14.41 -16.03
CA GLY A 122 2.57 -14.08 -16.74
C GLY A 122 1.30 -14.40 -15.94
N ALA A 123 1.29 -15.52 -15.19
CA ALA A 123 0.15 -15.91 -14.38
C ALA A 123 -0.06 -14.96 -13.17
N ALA A 124 1.04 -14.52 -12.53
CA ALA A 124 0.99 -13.51 -11.48
C ALA A 124 0.52 -12.17 -12.04
N LEU A 125 1.08 -11.73 -13.17
CA LEU A 125 0.68 -10.49 -13.84
C LEU A 125 -0.80 -10.47 -14.22
N ALA A 126 -1.34 -11.60 -14.72
CA ALA A 126 -2.76 -11.73 -15.03
C ALA A 126 -3.65 -11.57 -13.78
N ARG A 127 -3.25 -12.14 -12.62
CA ARG A 127 -3.96 -11.95 -11.36
C ARG A 127 -3.93 -10.50 -10.92
N VAL A 128 -2.76 -9.86 -10.90
CA VAL A 128 -2.63 -8.43 -10.56
C VAL A 128 -3.53 -7.56 -11.44
N ARG A 129 -3.58 -7.81 -12.75
CA ARG A 129 -4.47 -7.08 -13.68
C ARG A 129 -5.94 -7.29 -13.35
N LYS A 130 -6.34 -8.53 -13.04
CA LYS A 130 -7.71 -8.85 -12.63
C LYS A 130 -8.10 -8.10 -11.38
N THR A 131 -7.30 -8.20 -10.30
CA THR A 131 -7.52 -7.52 -9.01
C THR A 131 -7.53 -5.99 -9.19
N THR A 132 -6.61 -5.43 -9.99
CA THR A 132 -6.63 -3.99 -10.35
C THR A 132 -7.97 -3.60 -10.99
N GLY A 133 -8.45 -4.39 -11.95
CA GLY A 133 -9.73 -4.15 -12.64
C GLY A 133 -10.93 -4.22 -11.70
N GLU A 134 -10.93 -5.13 -10.74
CA GLU A 134 -11.97 -5.27 -9.73
C GLU A 134 -12.01 -4.06 -8.79
N LEU A 135 -10.86 -3.60 -8.29
CA LEU A 135 -10.76 -2.42 -7.45
C LEU A 135 -11.22 -1.15 -8.18
N ARG A 136 -10.79 -0.97 -9.44
CA ARG A 136 -11.22 0.15 -10.27
C ARG A 136 -12.74 0.18 -10.48
N ARG A 137 -13.35 -0.98 -10.82
CA ARG A 137 -14.80 -1.07 -10.99
C ARG A 137 -15.55 -0.73 -9.71
N ARG A 138 -15.10 -1.29 -8.57
CA ARG A 138 -15.74 -1.05 -7.26
C ARG A 138 -15.75 0.44 -6.88
N LEU A 139 -14.68 1.16 -7.19
CA LEU A 139 -14.53 2.58 -6.86
C LEU A 139 -14.86 3.53 -8.02
N LYS A 140 -15.36 2.99 -9.14
CA LYS A 140 -15.68 3.77 -10.36
C LYS A 140 -14.50 4.59 -10.87
N ILE A 141 -13.28 4.02 -10.80
CA ILE A 141 -12.05 4.64 -11.27
C ILE A 141 -11.92 4.36 -12.77
N SER A 142 -11.71 5.41 -13.56
CA SER A 142 -11.50 5.29 -15.01
C SER A 142 -10.19 4.57 -15.34
N ASN A 143 -10.16 3.94 -16.52
CA ASN A 143 -8.92 3.37 -17.04
C ASN A 143 -8.11 4.46 -17.73
N GLN A 144 -6.97 4.81 -17.14
CA GLN A 144 -6.06 5.85 -17.62
C GLN A 144 -4.63 5.33 -17.61
N ARG A 145 -3.74 6.07 -18.29
CA ARG A 145 -2.30 5.84 -18.21
C ARG A 145 -1.83 6.05 -16.77
N LEU A 146 -0.91 5.20 -16.30
CA LEU A 146 -0.40 5.26 -14.95
C LEU A 146 0.76 6.26 -14.84
N ASP A 147 0.69 7.13 -13.85
CA ASP A 147 1.84 7.93 -13.42
C ASP A 147 2.70 7.11 -12.44
N VAL A 148 3.77 6.55 -12.97
CA VAL A 148 4.72 5.73 -12.18
C VAL A 148 5.43 6.57 -11.11
N GLY A 149 5.62 7.87 -11.34
CA GLY A 149 6.23 8.81 -10.39
C GLY A 149 5.42 8.98 -9.10
N ALA A 150 4.10 8.71 -9.14
CA ALA A 150 3.24 8.79 -7.96
C ALA A 150 3.43 7.62 -6.97
N CYS A 151 4.23 6.59 -7.32
CA CYS A 151 4.37 5.36 -6.52
C CYS A 151 4.80 5.66 -5.07
N GLY A 152 5.85 6.45 -4.87
CA GLY A 152 6.36 6.80 -3.54
C GLY A 152 5.35 7.55 -2.70
N GLN A 153 4.62 8.51 -3.28
CA GLN A 153 3.57 9.26 -2.60
C GLN A 153 2.43 8.34 -2.13
N LEU A 154 1.99 7.42 -2.98
CA LEU A 154 0.93 6.48 -2.64
C LEU A 154 1.36 5.48 -1.57
N LEU A 155 2.59 4.97 -1.66
CA LEU A 155 3.15 4.10 -0.61
C LEU A 155 3.25 4.82 0.74
N ALA A 156 3.62 6.10 0.78
CA ALA A 156 3.63 6.89 2.01
C ALA A 156 2.24 7.02 2.64
N LEU A 157 1.16 7.07 1.84
CA LEU A 157 -0.22 7.02 2.36
C LEU A 157 -0.56 5.67 2.99
N ALA A 158 -0.06 4.56 2.43
CA ALA A 158 -0.30 3.23 2.99
C ALA A 158 0.56 2.94 4.23
N TYR A 159 1.80 3.41 4.21
CA TYR A 159 2.84 3.09 5.19
C TYR A 159 3.49 4.35 5.78
N PRO A 160 2.72 5.25 6.42
CA PRO A 160 3.26 6.51 6.96
C PRO A 160 4.30 6.28 8.06
N ASP A 161 4.26 5.16 8.74
CA ASP A 161 5.22 4.71 9.75
C ASP A 161 6.51 4.13 9.15
N ARG A 162 6.54 3.85 7.85
CA ARG A 162 7.67 3.27 7.13
C ARG A 162 8.35 4.24 6.17
N VAL A 163 7.97 5.51 6.20
CA VAL A 163 8.70 6.53 5.44
C VAL A 163 10.08 6.71 6.05
N ALA A 164 11.09 6.69 5.22
CA ALA A 164 12.49 6.83 5.61
C ALA A 164 13.16 7.95 4.82
N GLN A 165 13.99 8.74 5.50
CA GLN A 165 14.78 9.82 4.92
C GLN A 165 16.23 9.38 4.75
N ARG A 166 16.83 9.70 3.59
CA ARG A 166 18.23 9.44 3.31
C ARG A 166 19.16 10.22 4.26
N ARG A 167 20.20 9.55 4.75
CA ARG A 167 21.23 10.13 5.63
C ARG A 167 22.64 10.02 5.05
N GLY A 168 22.80 9.24 3.99
CA GLY A 168 24.04 9.01 3.26
C GLY A 168 23.79 8.04 2.12
N PRO A 169 24.79 7.67 1.31
CA PRO A 169 24.63 6.69 0.23
C PRO A 169 24.06 5.38 0.75
N GLY A 170 22.90 4.98 0.27
CA GLY A 170 22.21 3.75 0.69
C GLY A 170 21.79 3.69 2.17
N LEU A 171 21.95 4.76 2.96
CA LEU A 171 21.59 4.82 4.37
C LEU A 171 20.35 5.66 4.58
N PHE A 172 19.35 5.08 5.26
CA PHE A 172 18.05 5.71 5.51
C PHE A 172 17.68 5.63 6.99
N ARG A 173 16.90 6.60 7.46
CA ARG A 173 16.33 6.61 8.79
C ARG A 173 14.81 6.72 8.71
N LEU A 174 14.11 5.73 9.26
CA LEU A 174 12.65 5.71 9.34
C LEU A 174 12.12 6.77 10.33
N VAL A 175 10.86 7.13 10.17
CA VAL A 175 10.12 7.98 11.13
C VAL A 175 10.15 7.39 12.55
N SER A 176 10.20 6.06 12.69
CA SER A 176 10.36 5.37 13.96
C SER A 176 11.74 5.55 14.63
N GLY A 177 12.70 6.15 13.93
CA GLY A 177 14.10 6.30 14.38
C GLY A 177 15.00 5.13 14.00
N GLN A 178 14.46 4.02 13.51
CA GLN A 178 15.25 2.87 13.05
C GLN A 178 16.05 3.21 11.80
N GLY A 179 17.28 2.66 11.71
CA GLY A 179 18.10 2.72 10.51
C GLY A 179 17.69 1.63 9.52
N ALA A 180 17.80 1.95 8.23
CA ALA A 180 17.67 0.98 7.15
C ALA A 180 18.82 1.17 6.15
N ARG A 181 19.20 0.09 5.48
CA ARG A 181 20.28 0.10 4.49
C ARG A 181 19.79 -0.53 3.20
N LEU A 182 20.08 0.13 2.10
CA LEU A 182 19.92 -0.34 0.73
C LEU A 182 21.31 -0.46 0.11
N ASP A 183 21.51 -1.33 -0.87
CA ASP A 183 22.74 -1.40 -1.64
C ASP A 183 22.99 -0.04 -2.32
N GLU A 184 24.21 0.47 -2.24
CA GLU A 184 24.57 1.79 -2.79
C GLU A 184 24.41 1.86 -4.32
N HIS A 185 24.45 0.71 -4.99
CA HIS A 185 24.24 0.57 -6.43
C HIS A 185 22.76 0.41 -6.82
N ASP A 186 21.84 0.27 -5.85
CA ASP A 186 20.42 0.26 -6.15
C ASP A 186 19.97 1.65 -6.63
N ALA A 187 19.12 1.69 -7.66
CA ALA A 187 18.62 2.93 -8.23
C ALA A 187 17.92 3.83 -7.19
N LEU A 188 17.29 3.21 -6.17
CA LEU A 188 16.61 3.93 -5.09
C LEU A 188 17.58 4.49 -4.02
N ALA A 189 18.86 4.10 -4.02
CA ALA A 189 19.81 4.51 -3.00
C ALA A 189 20.09 6.03 -2.98
N GLN A 190 19.78 6.71 -4.08
CA GLN A 190 19.96 8.15 -4.25
C GLN A 190 18.69 8.97 -3.99
N ASP A 191 17.54 8.32 -3.81
CA ASP A 191 16.29 9.02 -3.52
C ASP A 191 16.32 9.62 -2.11
N ASP A 192 15.75 10.83 -1.94
CA ASP A 192 15.75 11.53 -0.65
C ASP A 192 14.81 10.84 0.36
N PHE A 193 13.74 10.19 -0.11
CA PHE A 193 12.78 9.49 0.72
C PHE A 193 12.41 8.14 0.11
N LEU A 194 12.22 7.14 0.97
CA LEU A 194 11.70 5.83 0.61
C LEU A 194 10.52 5.45 1.52
N ALA A 195 9.64 4.60 1.01
CA ALA A 195 8.68 3.83 1.80
C ALA A 195 9.21 2.38 1.87
N LEU A 196 9.57 1.90 3.07
CA LEU A 196 10.25 0.62 3.32
C LEU A 196 9.31 -0.43 3.90
#